data_5724b99ed807a5b894fe6ebba9197099
#
_entry.id   5724b99ed807a5b894fe6ebba9197099
#
_cell.length_a   1.000
_cell.length_b   1.000
_cell.length_c   1.000
_cell.angle_alpha   90.00
_cell.angle_beta   90.00
_cell.angle_gamma   90.00
#
_symmetry.space_group_name_H-M   'P 1'
#
loop_
_entity.id
_entity.type
_entity.pdbx_description
1 polymer ?
#
loop_
_entity_poly.entity_id
_entity_poly.type
_entity_poly.pdbx_seq_one_letter_code
_entity_poly.pdbx_strand_id
1 'polypeptide(L)'
;SNLNLSLESKVAERTIELKNANTQILDSIQYGSKIQRGILPSKQMIIDNIGKFEEVWYPRDVVGGDFYWFQQVGSKSVILLADCTGHGVPGAFMSLISISLLDRIFSESFPPTPADLLEELSLLIRKSLGQEDENSMSDDGLDAGVCYYDKSVDNLTFSGAKSSVFVQIDSNFEEIKGDLKSVGYRPLKKEKKFTNKTIKKAKGKKFIMISDGITDQIGEFTKRPYGKKRFVSCLNNNIDLDLDGLRDSVFSELLKFQGNAIRR
;
A
#
# COMPACT_ATOMS: atom_id res chain seq x y z
N SER A 1 20.06 36.85 38.26
CA SER A 1 20.77 37.87 37.44
C SER A 1 19.85 38.25 36.27
N ASN A 2 19.87 39.52 35.84
CA ASN A 2 19.01 40.02 34.77
C ASN A 2 19.18 39.24 33.44
N LEU A 3 20.34 38.62 33.23
CA LEU A 3 20.61 37.77 32.06
C LEU A 3 19.78 36.50 32.11
N ASN A 4 19.65 35.85 33.23
CA ASN A 4 18.85 34.60 33.36
C ASN A 4 17.36 34.87 33.10
N LEU A 5 16.81 35.95 33.65
CA LEU A 5 15.42 36.34 33.42
C LEU A 5 15.16 36.66 31.93
N SER A 6 16.11 37.35 31.26
CA SER A 6 16.00 37.60 29.82
C SER A 6 16.08 36.34 28.98
N LEU A 7 16.93 35.38 29.35
CA LEU A 7 17.03 34.07 28.69
C LEU A 7 15.75 33.24 28.90
N GLU A 8 15.23 33.18 30.10
CA GLU A 8 13.98 32.47 30.39
C GLU A 8 12.80 33.02 29.60
N SER A 9 12.69 34.36 29.52
CA SER A 9 11.66 35.01 28.70
C SER A 9 11.79 34.69 27.23
N LYS A 10 13.01 34.75 26.65
CA LYS A 10 13.24 34.35 25.24
C LYS A 10 12.96 32.89 24.97
N VAL A 11 13.33 31.98 25.88
CA VAL A 11 13.02 30.53 25.76
C VAL A 11 11.52 30.33 25.76
N ALA A 12 10.78 30.97 26.66
CA ALA A 12 9.33 30.88 26.73
C ALA A 12 8.66 31.38 25.43
N GLU A 13 9.09 32.56 24.93
CA GLU A 13 8.60 33.13 23.68
C GLU A 13 8.85 32.18 22.49
N ARG A 14 10.07 31.67 22.31
CA ARG A 14 10.44 30.76 21.26
C ARG A 14 9.71 29.42 21.36
N THR A 15 9.46 28.95 22.58
CA THR A 15 8.68 27.72 22.81
C THR A 15 7.22 27.88 22.33
N ILE A 16 6.63 29.05 22.60
CA ILE A 16 5.27 29.38 22.15
C ILE A 16 5.23 29.49 20.62
N GLU A 17 6.17 30.21 20.01
CA GLU A 17 6.26 30.34 18.55
C GLU A 17 6.41 28.97 17.88
N LEU A 18 7.32 28.14 18.38
CA LEU A 18 7.56 26.78 17.86
C LEU A 18 6.31 25.90 17.99
N LYS A 19 5.64 25.97 19.14
CA LYS A 19 4.38 25.23 19.36
C LYS A 19 3.30 25.65 18.37
N ASN A 20 3.13 26.94 18.14
CA ASN A 20 2.14 27.47 17.20
C ASN A 20 2.46 27.05 15.77
N ALA A 21 3.71 27.17 15.34
CA ALA A 21 4.16 26.73 14.01
C ALA A 21 3.95 25.23 13.81
N ASN A 22 4.30 24.42 14.82
CA ASN A 22 4.08 22.95 14.77
C ASN A 22 2.60 22.59 14.69
N THR A 23 1.73 23.31 15.43
CA THR A 23 0.27 23.09 15.36
C THR A 23 -0.24 23.39 13.94
N GLN A 24 0.16 24.50 13.33
CA GLN A 24 -0.25 24.84 11.96
C GLN A 24 0.19 23.80 10.92
N ILE A 25 1.42 23.27 11.06
CA ILE A 25 1.93 22.20 10.20
C ILE A 25 1.10 20.93 10.37
N LEU A 26 0.84 20.53 11.62
CA LEU A 26 0.04 19.34 11.92
C LEU A 26 -1.39 19.46 11.38
N ASP A 27 -2.03 20.62 11.54
CA ASP A 27 -3.38 20.88 11.02
C ASP A 27 -3.41 20.76 9.48
N SER A 28 -2.38 21.28 8.80
CA SER A 28 -2.24 21.17 7.35
C SER A 28 -2.07 19.72 6.89
N ILE A 29 -1.26 18.93 7.61
CA ILE A 29 -1.06 17.50 7.30
C ILE A 29 -2.33 16.70 7.60
N GLN A 30 -3.06 17.02 8.67
CA GLN A 30 -4.37 16.41 8.98
C GLN A 30 -5.41 16.69 7.89
N TYR A 31 -5.39 17.89 7.32
CA TYR A 31 -6.24 18.19 6.17
C TYR A 31 -5.85 17.38 4.94
N GLY A 32 -4.54 17.27 4.66
CA GLY A 32 -4.00 16.38 3.62
C GLY A 32 -4.43 14.92 3.78
N SER A 33 -4.49 14.41 5.02
CA SER A 33 -4.99 13.06 5.31
C SER A 33 -6.47 12.87 4.93
N LYS A 34 -7.30 13.89 5.13
CA LYS A 34 -8.71 13.84 4.69
C LYS A 34 -8.82 13.77 3.17
N ILE A 35 -7.99 14.52 2.45
CA ILE A 35 -7.92 14.45 0.99
C ILE A 35 -7.48 13.06 0.56
N GLN A 36 -6.39 12.54 1.12
CA GLN A 36 -5.87 11.21 0.78
C GLN A 36 -6.91 10.10 1.00
N ARG A 37 -7.64 10.14 2.12
CA ARG A 37 -8.74 9.20 2.37
C ARG A 37 -9.90 9.36 1.38
N GLY A 38 -10.19 10.59 0.98
CA GLY A 38 -11.31 10.89 0.06
C GLY A 38 -11.12 10.38 -1.36
N ILE A 39 -9.87 10.15 -1.79
CA ILE A 39 -9.56 9.60 -3.11
C ILE A 39 -9.47 8.07 -3.15
N LEU A 40 -9.36 7.41 -1.97
CA LEU A 40 -9.41 5.95 -1.93
C LEU A 40 -10.81 5.45 -2.32
N PRO A 41 -10.91 4.31 -3.02
CA PRO A 41 -12.19 3.76 -3.41
C PRO A 41 -13.03 3.41 -2.17
N SER A 42 -14.33 3.69 -2.23
CA SER A 42 -15.21 3.35 -1.10
C SER A 42 -15.35 1.82 -0.98
N LYS A 43 -15.35 1.33 0.26
CA LYS A 43 -15.56 -0.10 0.57
C LYS A 43 -16.85 -0.62 -0.08
N GLN A 44 -17.93 0.17 -0.07
CA GLN A 44 -19.21 -0.23 -0.65
C GLN A 44 -19.10 -0.44 -2.16
N MET A 45 -18.41 0.46 -2.88
CA MET A 45 -18.19 0.32 -4.32
C MET A 45 -17.47 -1.00 -4.66
N ILE A 46 -16.48 -1.39 -3.86
CA ILE A 46 -15.77 -2.66 -4.06
C ILE A 46 -16.70 -3.84 -3.76
N ILE A 47 -17.42 -3.82 -2.64
CA ILE A 47 -18.37 -4.88 -2.24
C ILE A 47 -19.44 -5.10 -3.31
N ASP A 48 -20.02 -4.05 -3.88
CA ASP A 48 -21.05 -4.14 -4.91
C ASP A 48 -20.56 -4.88 -6.16
N ASN A 49 -19.24 -4.87 -6.40
CA ASN A 49 -18.64 -5.51 -7.57
C ASN A 49 -18.07 -6.90 -7.31
N ILE A 50 -17.44 -7.15 -6.16
CA ILE A 50 -16.78 -8.44 -5.87
C ILE A 50 -17.42 -9.22 -4.72
N GLY A 51 -18.43 -8.67 -4.06
CA GLY A 51 -19.22 -9.30 -3.00
C GLY A 51 -18.69 -9.02 -1.60
N LYS A 52 -17.47 -9.40 -1.25
CA LYS A 52 -16.88 -9.17 0.08
C LYS A 52 -15.51 -8.53 -0.04
N PHE A 53 -15.26 -7.52 0.77
CA PHE A 53 -13.98 -6.82 0.83
C PHE A 53 -13.74 -6.30 2.24
N GLU A 54 -12.52 -6.49 2.75
CA GLU A 54 -12.05 -5.93 4.00
C GLU A 54 -10.68 -5.30 3.83
N GLU A 55 -10.46 -4.19 4.53
CA GLU A 55 -9.18 -3.50 4.54
C GLU A 55 -8.75 -3.13 5.95
N VAL A 56 -7.45 -3.03 6.14
CA VAL A 56 -6.80 -2.32 7.25
C VAL A 56 -5.87 -1.30 6.61
N TRP A 57 -6.28 -0.04 6.63
CA TRP A 57 -5.41 1.07 6.20
C TRP A 57 -5.03 1.91 7.41
N TYR A 58 -3.81 1.70 7.88
CA TYR A 58 -3.32 2.26 9.12
C TYR A 58 -1.89 2.79 8.95
N PRO A 59 -1.72 3.97 8.33
CA PRO A 59 -0.41 4.51 8.01
C PRO A 59 0.43 4.79 9.25
N ARG A 60 1.75 4.79 9.09
CA ARG A 60 2.72 5.10 10.13
C ARG A 60 2.58 6.52 10.65
N ASP A 61 2.45 7.47 9.75
CA ASP A 61 2.31 8.90 10.02
C ASP A 61 0.84 9.32 9.79
N VAL A 62 0.55 10.61 9.84
CA VAL A 62 -0.81 11.16 9.59
C VAL A 62 -1.29 10.87 8.17
N VAL A 63 -0.33 10.85 7.20
CA VAL A 63 -0.51 10.46 5.80
C VAL A 63 0.52 9.39 5.45
N GLY A 64 0.30 8.60 4.39
CA GLY A 64 1.18 7.47 4.05
C GLY A 64 1.42 7.29 2.56
N GLY A 65 2.38 6.41 2.23
CA GLY A 65 2.67 5.98 0.85
C GLY A 65 1.76 4.87 0.37
N ASP A 66 1.28 4.03 1.28
CA ASP A 66 0.43 2.90 0.97
C ASP A 66 -0.94 3.36 0.50
N PHE A 67 -1.45 2.73 -0.55
CA PHE A 67 -2.82 2.93 -1.01
C PHE A 67 -3.35 1.68 -1.69
N TYR A 68 -4.69 1.56 -1.73
CA TYR A 68 -5.35 0.61 -2.61
C TYR A 68 -6.19 1.35 -3.65
N TRP A 69 -6.37 0.71 -4.80
CA TRP A 69 -7.12 1.27 -5.91
C TRP A 69 -8.02 0.19 -6.52
N PHE A 70 -9.17 0.61 -7.06
CA PHE A 70 -10.16 -0.29 -7.62
C PHE A 70 -10.80 0.29 -8.87
N GLN A 71 -11.00 -0.55 -9.88
CA GLN A 71 -11.73 -0.22 -11.09
C GLN A 71 -12.55 -1.41 -11.58
N GLN A 72 -13.79 -1.14 -12.01
CA GLN A 72 -14.66 -2.10 -12.68
C GLN A 72 -14.71 -1.82 -14.17
N VAL A 73 -14.45 -2.83 -15.01
CA VAL A 73 -14.52 -2.73 -16.46
C VAL A 73 -15.24 -3.96 -17.01
N GLY A 74 -16.50 -3.82 -17.40
CA GLY A 74 -17.33 -4.94 -17.83
C GLY A 74 -17.43 -6.04 -16.78
N SER A 75 -17.05 -7.28 -17.14
CA SER A 75 -17.01 -8.43 -16.21
C SER A 75 -15.78 -8.45 -15.29
N LYS A 76 -14.80 -7.56 -15.51
CA LYS A 76 -13.51 -7.58 -14.81
C LYS A 76 -13.46 -6.55 -13.71
N SER A 77 -13.12 -6.99 -12.51
CA SER A 77 -12.80 -6.16 -11.36
C SER A 77 -11.27 -6.10 -11.18
N VAL A 78 -10.72 -4.91 -11.11
CA VAL A 78 -9.28 -4.67 -10.91
C VAL A 78 -9.07 -4.13 -9.51
N ILE A 79 -8.19 -4.77 -8.75
CA ILE A 79 -7.77 -4.33 -7.42
C ILE A 79 -6.25 -4.21 -7.45
N LEU A 80 -5.74 -3.09 -6.97
CA LEU A 80 -4.32 -2.84 -6.78
C LEU A 80 -4.07 -2.44 -5.33
N LEU A 81 -3.02 -3.01 -4.73
CA LEU A 81 -2.40 -2.53 -3.50
C LEU A 81 -0.99 -2.08 -3.85
N ALA A 82 -0.61 -0.90 -3.41
CA ALA A 82 0.71 -0.32 -3.63
C ALA A 82 1.31 0.26 -2.36
N ASP A 83 2.63 0.19 -2.29
CA ASP A 83 3.50 0.74 -1.27
C ASP A 83 4.53 1.63 -1.95
N CYS A 84 4.40 2.94 -1.77
CA CYS A 84 5.23 3.94 -2.43
C CYS A 84 6.52 4.23 -1.66
N THR A 85 7.56 4.63 -2.39
CA THR A 85 8.79 5.14 -1.78
C THR A 85 8.49 6.28 -0.81
N GLY A 86 9.02 6.13 0.41
CA GLY A 86 8.91 7.15 1.44
C GLY A 86 7.64 7.04 2.28
N HIS A 87 7.64 7.71 3.41
CA HIS A 87 6.52 7.76 4.35
C HIS A 87 6.12 9.22 4.62
N GLY A 88 5.02 9.43 5.31
CA GLY A 88 4.52 10.78 5.58
C GLY A 88 4.18 11.54 4.30
N VAL A 89 4.51 12.83 4.27
CA VAL A 89 4.16 13.73 3.16
C VAL A 89 4.75 13.32 1.80
N PRO A 90 6.05 12.94 1.68
CA PRO A 90 6.58 12.47 0.40
C PRO A 90 5.86 11.22 -0.12
N GLY A 91 5.63 10.21 0.72
CA GLY A 91 4.86 9.02 0.35
C GLY A 91 3.43 9.36 -0.09
N ALA A 92 2.77 10.30 0.59
CA ALA A 92 1.44 10.75 0.22
C ALA A 92 1.41 11.41 -1.17
N PHE A 93 2.41 12.20 -1.55
CA PHE A 93 2.51 12.73 -2.91
C PHE A 93 2.69 11.62 -3.94
N MET A 94 3.53 10.63 -3.65
CA MET A 94 3.73 9.48 -4.54
C MET A 94 2.43 8.69 -4.73
N SER A 95 1.66 8.47 -3.66
CA SER A 95 0.36 7.78 -3.77
C SER A 95 -0.65 8.57 -4.62
N LEU A 96 -0.73 9.90 -4.44
CA LEU A 96 -1.60 10.76 -5.24
C LEU A 96 -1.25 10.75 -6.74
N ILE A 97 0.05 10.88 -7.06
CA ILE A 97 0.54 10.79 -8.44
C ILE A 97 0.18 9.43 -9.04
N SER A 98 0.44 8.34 -8.31
CA SER A 98 0.19 6.97 -8.78
C SER A 98 -1.30 6.71 -9.03
N ILE A 99 -2.19 7.16 -8.13
CA ILE A 99 -3.65 7.06 -8.30
C ILE A 99 -4.09 7.85 -9.55
N SER A 100 -3.61 9.08 -9.72
CA SER A 100 -3.94 9.90 -10.89
C SER A 100 -3.48 9.26 -12.20
N LEU A 101 -2.31 8.60 -12.20
CA LEU A 101 -1.82 7.88 -13.37
C LEU A 101 -2.63 6.61 -13.65
N LEU A 102 -3.06 5.88 -12.62
CA LEU A 102 -3.97 4.74 -12.77
C LEU A 102 -5.31 5.17 -13.39
N ASP A 103 -5.93 6.23 -12.86
CA ASP A 103 -7.18 6.77 -13.41
C ASP A 103 -7.00 7.19 -14.88
N ARG A 104 -5.87 7.80 -15.22
CA ARG A 104 -5.52 8.16 -16.59
C ARG A 104 -5.40 6.94 -17.49
N ILE A 105 -4.65 5.91 -17.08
CA ILE A 105 -4.48 4.66 -17.85
C ILE A 105 -5.86 4.09 -18.20
N PHE A 106 -6.76 3.97 -17.20
CA PHE A 106 -8.08 3.39 -17.44
C PHE A 106 -9.05 4.29 -18.20
N SER A 107 -8.80 5.60 -18.26
CA SER A 107 -9.56 6.53 -19.11
C SER A 107 -9.13 6.49 -20.57
N GLU A 108 -7.86 6.20 -20.86
CA GLU A 108 -7.30 6.14 -22.20
C GLU A 108 -7.45 4.74 -22.83
N SER A 109 -7.16 3.69 -22.04
CA SER A 109 -7.25 2.29 -22.51
C SER A 109 -7.34 1.33 -21.31
N PHE A 110 -7.92 0.14 -21.54
CA PHE A 110 -7.91 -0.92 -20.53
C PHE A 110 -6.71 -1.84 -20.77
N PRO A 111 -5.69 -1.85 -19.88
CA PRO A 111 -4.57 -2.77 -20.01
C PRO A 111 -5.06 -4.23 -19.99
N PRO A 112 -4.67 -5.06 -20.96
CA PRO A 112 -5.25 -6.40 -21.12
C PRO A 112 -4.94 -7.33 -19.95
N THR A 113 -3.80 -7.15 -19.29
CA THR A 113 -3.39 -7.98 -18.14
C THR A 113 -2.82 -7.13 -16.99
N PRO A 114 -2.78 -7.68 -15.76
CA PRO A 114 -2.13 -7.03 -14.62
C PRO A 114 -0.65 -6.67 -14.88
N ALA A 115 0.08 -7.50 -15.61
CA ALA A 115 1.48 -7.23 -15.96
C ALA A 115 1.61 -6.02 -16.88
N ASP A 116 0.71 -5.89 -17.88
CA ASP A 116 0.69 -4.73 -18.76
C ASP A 116 0.38 -3.45 -18.00
N LEU A 117 -0.53 -3.50 -17.02
CA LEU A 117 -0.82 -2.36 -16.16
C LEU A 117 0.43 -1.92 -15.35
N LEU A 118 1.17 -2.87 -14.78
CA LEU A 118 2.40 -2.54 -14.04
C LEU A 118 3.48 -1.96 -14.94
N GLU A 119 3.63 -2.45 -16.19
CA GLU A 119 4.59 -1.89 -17.15
C GLU A 119 4.20 -0.45 -17.55
N GLU A 120 2.93 -0.22 -17.86
CA GLU A 120 2.44 1.09 -18.25
C GLU A 120 2.55 2.10 -17.10
N LEU A 121 2.13 1.71 -15.89
CA LEU A 121 2.29 2.54 -14.70
C LEU A 121 3.76 2.87 -14.43
N SER A 122 4.67 1.89 -14.60
CA SER A 122 6.11 2.10 -14.43
C SER A 122 6.66 3.15 -15.40
N LEU A 123 6.26 3.09 -16.65
CA LEU A 123 6.66 4.06 -17.67
C LEU A 123 6.15 5.47 -17.34
N LEU A 124 4.87 5.57 -16.94
CA LEU A 124 4.25 6.86 -16.64
C LEU A 124 4.82 7.52 -15.37
N ILE A 125 5.11 6.74 -14.33
CA ILE A 125 5.77 7.25 -13.11
C ILE A 125 7.16 7.79 -13.47
N ARG A 126 7.98 7.03 -14.19
CA ARG A 126 9.31 7.49 -14.66
C ARG A 126 9.21 8.82 -15.40
N LYS A 127 8.29 8.91 -16.35
CA LYS A 127 8.07 10.12 -17.14
C LYS A 127 7.62 11.30 -16.28
N SER A 128 6.67 11.08 -15.37
CA SER A 128 6.12 12.13 -14.50
C SER A 128 7.15 12.69 -13.53
N LEU A 129 8.09 11.87 -13.08
CA LEU A 129 9.16 12.25 -12.14
C LEU A 129 10.48 12.60 -12.84
N GLY A 130 10.54 12.55 -14.18
CA GLY A 130 11.77 12.81 -14.93
C GLY A 130 12.88 11.78 -14.67
N GLN A 131 12.49 10.51 -14.43
CA GLN A 131 13.42 9.40 -14.08
C GLN A 131 13.77 8.53 -15.30
N GLU A 132 13.69 9.06 -16.51
CA GLU A 132 13.89 8.29 -17.75
C GLU A 132 15.37 8.06 -18.06
N ASP A 133 16.27 8.86 -17.48
CA ASP A 133 17.71 8.73 -17.68
C ASP A 133 18.49 8.50 -16.38
N GLU A 134 19.76 8.06 -16.53
CA GLU A 134 20.65 7.71 -15.41
C GLU A 134 21.07 8.93 -14.54
N ASN A 135 20.89 10.15 -15.03
CA ASN A 135 21.28 11.39 -14.36
C ASN A 135 20.12 12.06 -13.60
N SER A 136 18.96 11.43 -13.55
CA SER A 136 17.82 11.94 -12.81
C SER A 136 18.16 12.18 -11.33
N MET A 137 17.63 13.27 -10.75
CA MET A 137 17.80 13.58 -9.33
C MET A 137 16.90 12.76 -8.43
N SER A 138 15.81 12.18 -8.98
CA SER A 138 14.87 11.33 -8.26
C SER A 138 15.07 9.87 -8.64
N ASP A 139 14.76 8.96 -7.72
CA ASP A 139 14.70 7.50 -7.93
C ASP A 139 13.60 6.94 -7.03
N ASP A 140 12.36 7.35 -7.33
CA ASP A 140 11.18 7.02 -6.57
C ASP A 140 10.27 6.10 -7.37
N GLY A 141 9.54 5.26 -6.66
CA GLY A 141 8.67 4.28 -7.28
C GLY A 141 7.74 3.65 -6.27
N LEU A 142 7.28 2.46 -6.57
CA LEU A 142 6.43 1.70 -5.67
C LEU A 142 6.60 0.19 -5.88
N ASP A 143 6.27 -0.56 -4.85
CA ASP A 143 6.01 -1.98 -4.90
C ASP A 143 4.49 -2.20 -4.96
N ALA A 144 4.00 -3.09 -5.81
CA ALA A 144 2.55 -3.23 -6.02
C ALA A 144 2.12 -4.65 -6.36
N GLY A 145 0.94 -5.03 -5.88
CA GLY A 145 0.23 -6.21 -6.30
C GLY A 145 -1.06 -5.83 -7.05
N VAL A 146 -1.30 -6.46 -8.19
CA VAL A 146 -2.49 -6.22 -9.02
C VAL A 146 -3.23 -7.52 -9.26
N CYS A 147 -4.52 -7.53 -8.98
CA CYS A 147 -5.44 -8.63 -9.25
C CYS A 147 -6.51 -8.20 -10.24
N TYR A 148 -6.67 -8.96 -11.32
CA TYR A 148 -7.81 -8.88 -12.24
C TYR A 148 -8.71 -10.09 -12.00
N TYR A 149 -9.90 -9.87 -11.48
CA TYR A 149 -10.91 -10.91 -11.34
C TYR A 149 -11.93 -10.80 -12.48
N ASP A 150 -11.98 -11.81 -13.34
CA ASP A 150 -12.97 -11.90 -14.41
C ASP A 150 -14.10 -12.87 -14.01
N LYS A 151 -15.27 -12.28 -13.72
CA LYS A 151 -16.46 -13.03 -13.30
C LYS A 151 -16.99 -13.96 -14.38
N SER A 152 -16.77 -13.65 -15.67
CA SER A 152 -17.32 -14.41 -16.79
C SER A 152 -16.68 -15.78 -16.94
N VAL A 153 -15.41 -15.92 -16.55
CA VAL A 153 -14.62 -17.15 -16.63
C VAL A 153 -14.16 -17.66 -15.25
N ASP A 154 -14.54 -16.96 -14.19
CA ASP A 154 -14.17 -17.27 -12.80
C ASP A 154 -12.65 -17.44 -12.60
N ASN A 155 -11.88 -16.54 -13.16
CA ASN A 155 -10.44 -16.54 -13.03
C ASN A 155 -9.95 -15.25 -12.35
N LEU A 156 -8.93 -15.38 -11.49
CA LEU A 156 -8.17 -14.26 -10.97
C LEU A 156 -6.78 -14.32 -11.56
N THR A 157 -6.35 -13.24 -12.22
CA THR A 157 -4.98 -13.08 -12.72
C THR A 157 -4.25 -12.08 -11.84
N PHE A 158 -3.08 -12.46 -11.35
CA PHE A 158 -2.23 -11.64 -10.48
C PHE A 158 -0.91 -11.32 -11.17
N SER A 159 -0.42 -10.11 -10.96
CA SER A 159 0.96 -9.69 -11.21
C SER A 159 1.44 -8.87 -10.03
N GLY A 160 2.69 -9.04 -9.62
CA GLY A 160 3.27 -8.31 -8.49
C GLY A 160 4.65 -7.76 -8.81
N ALA A 161 4.88 -6.53 -8.37
CA ALA A 161 6.16 -5.85 -8.32
C ALA A 161 6.65 -5.91 -6.87
N LYS A 162 7.56 -6.81 -6.52
CA LYS A 162 8.02 -7.16 -5.16
C LYS A 162 6.89 -7.42 -4.14
N SER A 163 5.68 -7.52 -4.62
CA SER A 163 4.47 -7.79 -3.83
C SER A 163 3.97 -9.20 -4.10
N SER A 164 3.23 -9.77 -3.15
CA SER A 164 2.65 -11.11 -3.24
C SER A 164 1.15 -11.07 -2.94
N VAL A 165 0.40 -12.04 -3.45
CA VAL A 165 -0.95 -12.32 -3.00
C VAL A 165 -0.99 -13.67 -2.27
N PHE A 166 -1.68 -13.73 -1.13
CA PHE A 166 -1.93 -14.96 -0.39
C PHE A 166 -3.33 -15.45 -0.74
N VAL A 167 -3.43 -16.69 -1.18
CA VAL A 167 -4.66 -17.28 -1.69
C VAL A 167 -5.04 -18.47 -0.83
N GLN A 168 -6.29 -18.54 -0.39
CA GLN A 168 -6.81 -19.73 0.26
C GLN A 168 -6.95 -20.85 -0.77
N ILE A 169 -6.16 -21.90 -0.60
CA ILE A 169 -6.22 -23.14 -1.38
C ILE A 169 -6.46 -24.29 -0.39
N ASP A 170 -7.62 -24.93 -0.53
CA ASP A 170 -8.08 -25.95 0.42
C ASP A 170 -8.02 -25.45 1.88
N SER A 171 -7.20 -26.08 2.70
CA SER A 171 -7.07 -25.80 4.14
C SER A 171 -5.90 -24.89 4.48
N ASN A 172 -5.26 -24.21 3.52
CA ASN A 172 -4.11 -23.37 3.76
C ASN A 172 -4.11 -22.11 2.90
N PHE A 173 -3.39 -21.09 3.35
CA PHE A 173 -3.03 -19.94 2.52
C PHE A 173 -1.69 -20.20 1.85
N GLU A 174 -1.66 -20.09 0.54
CA GLU A 174 -0.45 -20.18 -0.28
C GLU A 174 -0.02 -18.80 -0.79
N GLU A 175 1.29 -18.54 -0.77
CA GLU A 175 1.85 -17.32 -1.30
C GLU A 175 2.11 -17.44 -2.81
N ILE A 176 1.50 -16.58 -3.60
CA ILE A 176 1.83 -16.37 -5.00
C ILE A 176 2.71 -15.13 -5.11
N LYS A 177 4.00 -15.33 -5.32
CA LYS A 177 5.00 -14.26 -5.35
C LYS A 177 4.94 -13.49 -6.66
N GLY A 178 5.13 -12.17 -6.60
CA GLY A 178 5.39 -11.36 -7.80
C GLY A 178 6.85 -11.44 -8.27
N ASP A 179 7.18 -10.56 -9.20
CA ASP A 179 8.54 -10.38 -9.72
C ASP A 179 9.39 -9.56 -8.74
N LEU A 180 10.74 -9.67 -8.84
CA LEU A 180 11.67 -9.00 -7.95
C LEU A 180 12.02 -7.57 -8.39
N LYS A 181 11.26 -6.98 -9.29
CA LYS A 181 11.42 -5.59 -9.70
C LYS A 181 10.27 -4.74 -9.17
N SER A 182 10.54 -3.46 -8.95
CA SER A 182 9.57 -2.44 -8.54
C SER A 182 9.04 -1.67 -9.75
N VAL A 183 8.05 -0.81 -9.54
CA VAL A 183 7.42 0.05 -10.54
C VAL A 183 7.99 1.47 -10.41
N GLY A 184 8.31 2.12 -11.52
CA GLY A 184 8.60 3.56 -11.56
C GLY A 184 10.06 3.96 -11.36
N TYR A 185 10.89 3.15 -10.71
CA TYR A 185 12.31 3.46 -10.50
C TYR A 185 13.08 3.56 -11.84
N ARG A 186 14.24 4.23 -11.79
CA ARG A 186 15.11 4.38 -12.95
C ARG A 186 15.34 3.03 -13.67
N PRO A 187 15.36 3.01 -15.02
CA PRO A 187 15.45 1.77 -15.78
C PRO A 187 16.82 1.09 -15.56
N LEU A 188 16.79 -0.22 -15.35
CA LEU A 188 17.99 -1.04 -15.35
C LEU A 188 18.31 -1.50 -16.79
N LYS A 189 19.60 -1.64 -17.14
CA LYS A 189 20.08 -2.03 -18.50
C LYS A 189 19.49 -3.36 -19.03
N LYS A 190 18.97 -4.23 -18.15
CA LYS A 190 18.31 -5.51 -18.51
C LYS A 190 17.07 -5.73 -17.67
N GLU A 191 16.05 -4.91 -17.88
CA GLU A 191 14.80 -5.03 -17.15
C GLU A 191 13.93 -6.14 -17.77
N LYS A 192 13.55 -7.13 -16.95
CA LYS A 192 12.59 -8.16 -17.37
C LYS A 192 11.17 -7.61 -17.24
N LYS A 193 10.26 -8.06 -18.12
CA LYS A 193 8.82 -7.73 -18.01
C LYS A 193 8.21 -8.38 -16.78
N PHE A 194 7.13 -7.77 -16.28
CA PHE A 194 6.29 -8.38 -15.25
C PHE A 194 5.60 -9.64 -15.79
N THR A 195 5.28 -10.57 -14.89
CA THR A 195 4.67 -11.85 -15.23
C THR A 195 3.28 -11.99 -14.65
N ASN A 196 2.37 -12.61 -15.42
CA ASN A 196 1.02 -12.92 -14.96
C ASN A 196 0.95 -14.34 -14.37
N LYS A 197 0.17 -14.51 -13.30
CA LYS A 197 -0.16 -15.79 -12.67
C LYS A 197 -1.67 -15.90 -12.54
N THR A 198 -2.26 -16.95 -13.09
CA THR A 198 -3.71 -17.13 -13.13
C THR A 198 -4.17 -18.22 -12.17
N ILE A 199 -5.12 -17.88 -11.31
CA ILE A 199 -5.80 -18.75 -10.38
C ILE A 199 -7.20 -19.00 -10.95
N LYS A 200 -7.47 -20.25 -11.34
CA LYS A 200 -8.79 -20.70 -11.83
C LYS A 200 -9.73 -20.97 -10.65
N LYS A 201 -11.05 -20.86 -10.91
CA LYS A 201 -12.10 -21.08 -9.90
C LYS A 201 -11.84 -20.21 -8.66
N ALA A 202 -11.76 -18.92 -8.90
CA ALA A 202 -11.43 -17.92 -7.87
C ALA A 202 -12.61 -17.66 -6.92
N LYS A 203 -13.84 -17.88 -7.39
CA LYS A 203 -15.06 -17.65 -6.60
C LYS A 203 -15.06 -18.45 -5.30
N GLY A 204 -15.33 -17.76 -4.20
CA GLY A 204 -15.37 -18.36 -2.87
C GLY A 204 -14.00 -18.50 -2.18
N LYS A 205 -12.90 -18.25 -2.85
CA LYS A 205 -11.57 -18.23 -2.24
C LYS A 205 -11.30 -16.86 -1.62
N LYS A 206 -10.48 -16.84 -0.56
CA LYS A 206 -9.97 -15.60 0.05
C LYS A 206 -8.65 -15.24 -0.60
N PHE A 207 -8.50 -13.95 -0.93
CA PHE A 207 -7.29 -13.37 -1.48
C PHE A 207 -6.83 -12.23 -0.58
N ILE A 208 -5.57 -12.22 -0.19
CA ILE A 208 -5.04 -11.24 0.75
C ILE A 208 -3.77 -10.64 0.17
N MET A 209 -3.73 -9.32 0.09
CA MET A 209 -2.52 -8.55 -0.24
C MET A 209 -2.14 -7.72 0.98
N ILE A 210 -0.85 -7.54 1.18
CA ILE A 210 -0.28 -6.72 2.26
C ILE A 210 0.87 -5.88 1.74
N SER A 211 1.07 -4.70 2.32
CA SER A 211 2.33 -3.97 2.21
C SER A 211 3.34 -4.50 3.23
N ASP A 212 4.58 -4.07 3.14
CA ASP A 212 5.66 -4.49 4.03
C ASP A 212 5.47 -3.99 5.48
N GLY A 213 4.65 -2.96 5.70
CA GLY A 213 4.33 -2.43 7.02
C GLY A 213 3.83 -3.48 8.01
N ILE A 214 3.21 -4.57 7.53
CA ILE A 214 2.83 -5.72 8.38
C ILE A 214 4.06 -6.57 8.72
N THR A 215 4.83 -6.97 7.70
CA THR A 215 5.95 -7.90 7.89
C THR A 215 7.15 -7.28 8.56
N ASP A 216 7.36 -5.99 8.37
CA ASP A 216 8.51 -5.23 8.88
C ASP A 216 8.25 -4.60 10.25
N GLN A 217 7.01 -4.70 10.77
CA GLN A 217 6.70 -4.23 12.12
C GLN A 217 7.63 -4.90 13.15
N ILE A 218 8.39 -4.09 13.88
CA ILE A 218 9.26 -4.56 14.96
C ILE A 218 8.44 -4.80 16.22
N GLY A 219 8.61 -5.95 16.83
CA GLY A 219 7.98 -6.29 18.10
C GLY A 219 8.66 -5.68 19.31
N GLU A 220 7.87 -5.20 20.27
CA GLU A 220 8.37 -4.58 21.51
C GLU A 220 9.37 -5.47 22.24
N PHE A 221 9.03 -6.74 22.45
CA PHE A 221 9.85 -7.67 23.24
C PHE A 221 10.90 -8.38 22.40
N THR A 222 10.55 -8.78 21.19
CA THR A 222 11.43 -9.57 20.32
C THR A 222 12.54 -8.76 19.67
N LYS A 223 12.32 -7.43 19.49
CA LYS A 223 13.19 -6.52 18.72
C LYS A 223 13.48 -7.03 17.30
N ARG A 224 12.60 -7.87 16.75
CA ARG A 224 12.68 -8.46 15.43
C ARG A 224 11.41 -8.15 14.63
N PRO A 225 11.47 -8.19 13.28
CA PRO A 225 10.29 -8.03 12.44
C PRO A 225 9.24 -9.12 12.73
N TYR A 226 7.98 -8.79 12.52
CA TYR A 226 6.85 -9.73 12.58
C TYR A 226 7.10 -10.89 11.60
N GLY A 227 7.40 -10.54 10.37
CA GLY A 227 7.85 -11.46 9.34
C GLY A 227 6.72 -12.27 8.70
N LYS A 228 6.94 -12.64 7.47
CA LYS A 228 5.99 -13.37 6.64
C LYS A 228 5.54 -14.72 7.24
N LYS A 229 6.44 -15.42 7.93
CA LYS A 229 6.10 -16.72 8.54
C LYS A 229 5.00 -16.60 9.60
N ARG A 230 5.08 -15.57 10.48
CA ARG A 230 4.02 -15.33 11.48
C ARG A 230 2.72 -14.92 10.81
N PHE A 231 2.79 -14.03 9.80
CA PHE A 231 1.63 -13.63 9.04
C PHE A 231 0.88 -14.83 8.43
N VAL A 232 1.57 -15.70 7.70
CA VAL A 232 0.98 -16.91 7.10
C VAL A 232 0.44 -17.86 8.17
N SER A 233 1.16 -18.01 9.29
CA SER A 233 0.67 -18.83 10.43
C SER A 233 -0.62 -18.25 11.01
N CYS A 234 -0.71 -16.92 11.19
CA CYS A 234 -1.93 -16.25 11.64
C CYS A 234 -3.09 -16.51 10.67
N LEU A 235 -2.89 -16.38 9.36
CA LEU A 235 -3.90 -16.68 8.35
C LEU A 235 -4.39 -18.13 8.44
N ASN A 236 -3.49 -19.09 8.53
CA ASN A 236 -3.82 -20.51 8.58
C ASN A 236 -4.55 -20.91 9.86
N ASN A 237 -4.15 -20.34 11.00
CA ASN A 237 -4.82 -20.60 12.28
C ASN A 237 -6.25 -20.03 12.33
N ASN A 238 -6.57 -19.10 11.45
CA ASN A 238 -7.87 -18.42 11.38
C ASN A 238 -8.59 -18.62 10.04
N ILE A 239 -8.26 -19.70 9.32
CA ILE A 239 -8.72 -19.93 7.94
C ILE A 239 -10.25 -20.06 7.82
N ASP A 240 -10.91 -20.58 8.85
CA ASP A 240 -12.36 -20.79 8.90
C ASP A 240 -13.15 -19.52 9.18
N LEU A 241 -12.50 -18.45 9.66
CA LEU A 241 -13.16 -17.18 9.88
C LEU A 241 -13.58 -16.54 8.56
N ASP A 242 -14.62 -15.73 8.56
CA ASP A 242 -14.93 -14.85 7.43
C ASP A 242 -13.88 -13.74 7.28
N LEU A 243 -14.04 -12.86 6.28
CA LEU A 243 -13.04 -11.80 6.02
C LEU A 243 -12.93 -10.81 7.18
N ASP A 244 -14.05 -10.46 7.84
CA ASP A 244 -14.06 -9.56 8.99
C ASP A 244 -13.29 -10.16 10.16
N GLY A 245 -13.60 -11.40 10.52
CA GLY A 245 -12.92 -12.11 11.60
C GLY A 245 -11.44 -12.32 11.30
N LEU A 246 -11.08 -12.62 10.05
CA LEU A 246 -9.69 -12.80 9.64
C LEU A 246 -8.93 -11.48 9.72
N ARG A 247 -9.51 -10.36 9.23
CA ARG A 247 -8.96 -9.01 9.38
C ARG A 247 -8.68 -8.68 10.85
N ASP A 248 -9.68 -8.88 11.71
CA ASP A 248 -9.58 -8.55 13.13
C ASP A 248 -8.53 -9.40 13.85
N SER A 249 -8.43 -10.68 13.51
CA SER A 249 -7.40 -11.59 14.04
C SER A 249 -6.01 -11.14 13.65
N VAL A 250 -5.77 -10.85 12.37
CA VAL A 250 -4.46 -10.38 11.88
C VAL A 250 -4.09 -9.05 12.53
N PHE A 251 -5.02 -8.11 12.58
CA PHE A 251 -4.75 -6.79 13.15
C PHE A 251 -4.50 -6.84 14.66
N SER A 252 -5.29 -7.62 15.39
CA SER A 252 -5.11 -7.81 16.84
C SER A 252 -3.78 -8.48 17.19
N GLU A 253 -3.39 -9.51 16.41
CA GLU A 253 -2.09 -10.18 16.58
C GLU A 253 -0.93 -9.23 16.30
N LEU A 254 -1.03 -8.42 15.23
CA LEU A 254 -0.02 -7.43 14.88
C LEU A 254 0.13 -6.37 15.97
N LEU A 255 -0.97 -5.80 16.47
CA LEU A 255 -0.94 -4.82 17.56
C LEU A 255 -0.36 -5.39 18.84
N LYS A 256 -0.71 -6.63 19.20
CA LYS A 256 -0.15 -7.32 20.36
C LYS A 256 1.34 -7.58 20.19
N PHE A 257 1.80 -7.92 19.00
CA PHE A 257 3.22 -8.10 18.69
C PHE A 257 3.99 -6.78 18.73
N GLN A 258 3.42 -5.71 18.17
CA GLN A 258 3.98 -4.36 18.17
C GLN A 258 4.19 -3.86 19.59
N GLY A 259 3.18 -3.99 20.47
CA GLY A 259 3.19 -3.39 21.81
C GLY A 259 3.43 -1.88 21.74
N ASN A 260 4.40 -1.37 22.54
CA ASN A 260 4.80 0.04 22.55
C ASN A 260 5.89 0.38 21.50
N ALA A 261 6.29 -0.55 20.65
CA ALA A 261 7.27 -0.27 19.59
C ALA A 261 6.69 0.72 18.57
N ILE A 262 7.58 1.54 17.98
CA ILE A 262 7.20 2.48 16.91
C ILE A 262 6.65 1.67 15.72
N ARG A 263 5.56 2.16 15.15
CA ARG A 263 4.97 1.61 13.93
C ARG A 263 5.92 1.78 12.75
N ARG A 264 5.95 0.78 11.89
CA ARG A 264 6.68 0.78 10.62
C ARG A 264 5.76 1.16 9.47
#